data_af01eef3fc8e77bf6d8c9d885f800acd
#
_entry.id   af01eef3fc8e77bf6d8c9d885f800acd
#
_cell.length_a   1.000
_cell.length_b   1.000
_cell.length_c   1.000
_cell.angle_alpha   90.00
_cell.angle_beta   90.00
_cell.angle_gamma   90.00
#
_symmetry.space_group_name_H-M   'P 1'
#
loop_
_entity.id
_entity.type
_entity.pdbx_description
1 polymer ?
#
loop_
_entity_poly.entity_id
_entity_poly.type
_entity_poly.pdbx_seq_one_letter_code
_entity_poly.pdbx_strand_id
1 'polypeptide(L)'
;KRIFKEYLEGSSLIQIARNLETDGILTGAGNKKWAGTTVKGILVNEKYMGDALLAKTYTVDFLTKKRVKNDGIVPQYYVENSHEPIIPKNLFLQAQEEITRRANLKNKKGSINYSSKYALSGITYCGKCGEIYRRLHWNNRGKKSIVWRCYSRLDKTKDCDARTILEKDLKQAVVDGINRVFADEGRIKEILNSSIRN
;
A
#
# COMPACT_ATOMS: atom_id res chain seq x y z
N LYS A 1 8.00 -1.58 14.44
CA LYS A 1 7.59 -2.86 13.83
C LYS A 1 6.10 -2.86 13.47
N ARG A 2 5.18 -2.55 14.41
CA ARG A 2 3.71 -2.60 14.25
C ARG A 2 3.19 -1.78 13.05
N ILE A 3 3.63 -0.53 12.88
CA ILE A 3 3.21 0.35 11.78
C ILE A 3 3.45 -0.29 10.41
N PHE A 4 4.61 -0.92 10.21
CA PHE A 4 4.95 -1.62 8.96
C PHE A 4 4.06 -2.84 8.75
N LYS A 5 3.83 -3.62 9.82
CA LYS A 5 2.95 -4.79 9.77
C LYS A 5 1.52 -4.41 9.38
N GLU A 6 0.88 -3.48 10.11
CA GLU A 6 -0.48 -3.03 9.81
C GLU A 6 -0.59 -2.41 8.40
N TYR A 7 0.46 -1.71 7.94
CA TYR A 7 0.47 -1.14 6.60
C TYR A 7 0.48 -2.21 5.50
N LEU A 8 1.30 -3.24 5.65
CA LEU A 8 1.38 -4.37 4.72
C LEU A 8 0.11 -5.26 4.78
N GLU A 9 -0.54 -5.35 5.93
CA GLU A 9 -1.85 -6.00 6.11
C GLU A 9 -3.01 -5.21 5.48
N GLY A 10 -2.74 -4.06 4.86
CA GLY A 10 -3.72 -3.30 4.10
C GLY A 10 -4.34 -2.10 4.83
N SER A 11 -3.95 -1.80 6.06
CA SER A 11 -4.46 -0.64 6.78
C SER A 11 -4.07 0.68 6.10
N SER A 12 -4.97 1.68 6.15
CA SER A 12 -4.64 3.03 5.71
C SER A 12 -3.81 3.77 6.75
N LEU A 13 -3.05 4.79 6.32
CA LEU A 13 -2.25 5.63 7.24
C LEU A 13 -3.08 6.23 8.37
N ILE A 14 -4.32 6.64 8.06
CA ILE A 14 -5.25 7.22 9.04
C ILE A 14 -5.75 6.13 10.01
N GLN A 15 -6.00 4.92 9.51
CA GLN A 15 -6.43 3.81 10.37
C GLN A 15 -5.32 3.40 11.32
N ILE A 16 -4.08 3.30 10.85
CA ILE A 16 -2.91 3.02 11.70
C ILE A 16 -2.76 4.08 12.79
N ALA A 17 -2.89 5.37 12.43
CA ALA A 17 -2.85 6.46 13.39
C ALA A 17 -3.92 6.29 14.49
N ARG A 18 -5.16 6.00 14.12
CA ARG A 18 -6.25 5.76 15.08
C ARG A 18 -6.03 4.53 15.95
N ASN A 19 -5.50 3.44 15.39
CA ASN A 19 -5.19 2.24 16.16
C ASN A 19 -4.13 2.53 17.23
N LEU A 20 -3.08 3.31 16.88
CA LEU A 20 -2.05 3.72 17.83
C LEU A 20 -2.61 4.63 18.95
N GLU A 21 -3.50 5.56 18.60
CA GLU A 21 -4.21 6.42 19.57
C GLU A 21 -5.09 5.61 20.52
N THR A 22 -5.86 4.65 19.99
CA THR A 22 -6.76 3.79 20.78
C THR A 22 -5.98 2.96 21.80
N ASP A 23 -4.80 2.49 21.42
CA ASP A 23 -3.94 1.70 22.29
C ASP A 23 -3.04 2.56 23.23
N GLY A 24 -3.26 3.88 23.23
CA GLY A 24 -2.54 4.81 24.10
C GLY A 24 -1.05 4.97 23.79
N ILE A 25 -0.61 4.58 22.59
CA ILE A 25 0.80 4.71 22.17
C ILE A 25 1.08 6.18 21.84
N LEU A 26 2.05 6.78 22.54
CA LEU A 26 2.45 8.15 22.27
C LEU A 26 3.35 8.26 21.04
N THR A 27 3.32 9.43 20.39
CA THR A 27 4.28 9.77 19.33
C THR A 27 5.69 9.95 19.91
N GLY A 28 6.73 9.96 19.09
CA GLY A 28 8.09 10.25 19.53
C GLY A 28 8.26 11.63 20.21
N ALA A 29 7.32 12.54 20.01
CA ALA A 29 7.27 13.85 20.67
C ALA A 29 6.37 13.84 21.94
N GLY A 30 5.89 12.68 22.39
CA GLY A 30 5.03 12.54 23.58
C GLY A 30 3.55 12.90 23.37
N ASN A 31 3.13 13.18 22.14
CA ASN A 31 1.74 13.54 21.86
C ASN A 31 0.83 12.30 21.80
N LYS A 32 -0.39 12.43 22.31
CA LYS A 32 -1.42 11.38 22.23
C LYS A 32 -2.01 11.21 20.83
N LYS A 33 -2.01 12.29 20.04
CA LYS A 33 -2.64 12.33 18.71
C LYS A 33 -1.62 12.01 17.61
N TRP A 34 -1.96 11.06 16.77
CA TRP A 34 -1.18 10.65 15.61
C TRP A 34 -1.73 11.26 14.32
N ALA A 35 -0.85 11.78 13.48
CA ALA A 35 -1.21 12.19 12.12
C ALA A 35 -0.82 11.11 11.10
N GLY A 36 -1.62 10.91 10.06
CA GLY A 36 -1.27 10.00 8.96
C GLY A 36 0.04 10.39 8.26
N THR A 37 0.39 11.69 8.24
CA THR A 37 1.68 12.20 7.74
C THR A 37 2.85 11.71 8.57
N THR A 38 2.71 11.65 9.88
CA THR A 38 3.72 11.08 10.80
C THR A 38 3.94 9.60 10.53
N VAL A 39 2.83 8.84 10.38
CA VAL A 39 2.90 7.41 10.01
C VAL A 39 3.60 7.23 8.66
N LYS A 40 3.26 8.06 7.65
CA LYS A 40 3.95 8.04 6.35
C LYS A 40 5.43 8.35 6.49
N GLY A 41 5.79 9.36 7.29
CA GLY A 41 7.19 9.71 7.56
C GLY A 41 7.99 8.54 8.14
N ILE A 42 7.39 7.76 9.04
CA ILE A 42 8.01 6.54 9.60
C ILE A 42 8.20 5.48 8.51
N LEU A 43 7.20 5.23 7.69
CA LEU A 43 7.25 4.20 6.63
C LEU A 43 8.31 4.48 5.57
N VAL A 44 8.63 5.75 5.27
CA VAL A 44 9.61 6.13 4.22
C VAL A 44 11.00 6.45 4.77
N ASN A 45 11.22 6.34 6.07
CA ASN A 45 12.49 6.70 6.67
C ASN A 45 13.44 5.49 6.69
N GLU A 46 14.49 5.57 5.88
CA GLU A 46 15.51 4.52 5.72
C GLU A 46 16.22 4.12 7.02
N LYS A 47 16.21 5.00 8.01
CA LYS A 47 16.81 4.69 9.31
C LYS A 47 16.19 3.49 10.02
N TYR A 48 14.94 3.17 9.73
CA TYR A 48 14.32 1.99 10.33
C TYR A 48 14.90 0.66 9.82
N MET A 49 15.49 0.65 8.60
CA MET A 49 16.16 -0.54 8.07
C MET A 49 17.69 -0.56 8.30
N GLY A 50 18.21 0.41 9.07
CA GLY A 50 19.63 0.47 9.42
C GLY A 50 20.49 1.35 8.52
N ASP A 51 19.93 1.95 7.48
CA ASP A 51 20.64 2.81 6.54
C ASP A 51 20.50 4.30 6.94
N ALA A 52 21.36 5.17 6.41
CA ALA A 52 21.29 6.61 6.65
C ALA A 52 21.56 7.41 5.38
N LEU A 53 20.63 8.31 5.02
CA LEU A 53 20.85 9.34 4.00
C LEU A 53 21.26 10.63 4.69
N LEU A 54 22.50 11.06 4.45
CA LEU A 54 23.09 12.27 5.01
C LEU A 54 22.83 13.46 4.08
N ALA A 55 22.93 14.69 4.64
CA ALA A 55 22.71 15.94 3.93
C ALA A 55 21.32 16.07 3.26
N LYS A 56 20.26 15.49 3.87
CA LYS A 56 18.84 15.68 3.43
C LYS A 56 18.40 17.14 3.45
N THR A 57 19.02 17.95 4.28
CA THR A 57 18.78 19.40 4.37
C THR A 57 20.11 20.14 4.47
N TYR A 58 20.14 21.37 3.98
CA TYR A 58 21.29 22.26 4.14
C TYR A 58 20.85 23.64 4.59
N THR A 59 21.78 24.40 5.14
CA THR A 59 21.55 25.79 5.54
C THR A 59 21.85 26.69 4.38
N VAL A 60 20.87 27.45 3.93
CA VAL A 60 21.01 28.35 2.74
C VAL A 60 21.88 29.54 3.06
N ASP A 61 21.69 30.09 4.24
CA ASP A 61 22.34 31.31 4.67
C ASP A 61 22.80 31.19 6.12
N PHE A 62 24.04 31.52 6.36
CA PHE A 62 24.72 31.50 7.65
C PHE A 62 24.06 32.49 8.65
N LEU A 63 23.59 33.65 8.19
CA LEU A 63 23.01 34.67 9.08
C LEU A 63 21.60 34.28 9.53
N THR A 64 20.76 33.85 8.61
CA THR A 64 19.36 33.48 8.91
C THR A 64 19.23 32.07 9.44
N LYS A 65 20.26 31.23 9.31
CA LYS A 65 20.28 29.81 9.69
C LYS A 65 19.10 29.01 9.11
N LYS A 66 18.50 29.50 8.02
CA LYS A 66 17.37 28.87 7.37
C LYS A 66 17.78 27.54 6.73
N ARG A 67 17.19 26.45 7.22
CA ARG A 67 17.38 25.11 6.66
C ARG A 67 16.31 24.83 5.59
N VAL A 68 16.74 24.32 4.46
CA VAL A 68 15.86 23.86 3.37
C VAL A 68 16.19 22.42 2.99
N LYS A 69 15.24 21.77 2.35
CA LYS A 69 15.43 20.42 1.81
C LYS A 69 16.51 20.47 0.74
N ASN A 70 17.37 19.47 0.72
CA ASN A 70 18.40 19.34 -0.31
C ASN A 70 17.82 18.53 -1.49
N ASP A 71 17.53 19.21 -2.56
CA ASP A 71 17.06 18.63 -3.82
C ASP A 71 18.20 18.51 -4.86
N GLY A 72 19.43 18.22 -4.39
CA GLY A 72 20.61 18.01 -5.24
C GLY A 72 21.58 19.19 -5.31
N ILE A 73 21.39 20.26 -4.53
CA ILE A 73 22.29 21.43 -4.50
C ILE A 73 23.60 21.09 -3.77
N VAL A 74 23.50 20.31 -2.69
CA VAL A 74 24.65 19.82 -1.93
C VAL A 74 24.73 18.30 -2.10
N PRO A 75 25.94 17.71 -2.24
CA PRO A 75 26.09 16.25 -2.32
C PRO A 75 25.41 15.55 -1.14
N GLN A 76 24.65 14.50 -1.45
CA GLN A 76 24.06 13.62 -0.45
C GLN A 76 24.85 12.32 -0.40
N TYR A 77 24.97 11.76 0.80
CA TYR A 77 25.71 10.52 1.02
C TYR A 77 24.76 9.48 1.61
N TYR A 78 24.67 8.33 0.93
CA TYR A 78 23.92 7.18 1.42
C TYR A 78 24.90 6.20 2.08
N VAL A 79 24.63 5.86 3.33
CA VAL A 79 25.43 4.94 4.13
C VAL A 79 24.59 3.73 4.44
N GLU A 80 24.96 2.58 3.89
CA GLU A 80 24.32 1.30 4.20
C GLU A 80 24.81 0.78 5.55
N ASN A 81 23.92 0.07 6.26
CA ASN A 81 24.21 -0.58 7.55
C ASN A 81 24.88 0.38 8.57
N SER A 82 24.42 1.63 8.61
CA SER A 82 24.92 2.68 9.51
C SER A 82 24.67 2.37 10.98
N HIS A 83 23.66 1.58 11.29
CA HIS A 83 23.26 1.19 12.65
C HIS A 83 22.40 -0.08 12.61
N GLU A 84 22.17 -0.66 13.79
CA GLU A 84 21.32 -1.85 13.91
C GLU A 84 19.88 -1.58 13.44
N PRO A 85 19.33 -2.39 12.51
CA PRO A 85 18.02 -2.17 11.95
C PRO A 85 16.90 -2.49 12.96
N ILE A 86 15.88 -1.62 13.02
CA ILE A 86 14.67 -1.86 13.81
C ILE A 86 13.75 -2.86 13.11
N ILE A 87 13.76 -2.84 11.76
CA ILE A 87 13.02 -3.77 10.90
C ILE A 87 13.95 -4.36 9.85
N PRO A 88 13.69 -5.60 9.39
CA PRO A 88 14.45 -6.21 8.30
C PRO A 88 14.34 -5.39 7.00
N LYS A 89 15.41 -5.32 6.21
CA LYS A 89 15.50 -4.56 4.96
C LYS A 89 14.43 -4.99 3.94
N ASN A 90 14.16 -6.30 3.84
CA ASN A 90 13.10 -6.84 2.98
C ASN A 90 11.70 -6.30 3.34
N LEU A 91 11.38 -6.19 4.63
CA LEU A 91 10.10 -5.67 5.09
C LEU A 91 9.94 -4.18 4.76
N PHE A 92 11.03 -3.41 4.87
CA PHE A 92 11.05 -2.00 4.47
C PHE A 92 10.81 -1.85 2.97
N LEU A 93 11.51 -2.63 2.14
CA LEU A 93 11.36 -2.60 0.68
C LEU A 93 9.93 -2.97 0.25
N GLN A 94 9.35 -4.02 0.82
CA GLN A 94 7.93 -4.37 0.59
C GLN A 94 6.98 -3.20 0.92
N ALA A 95 7.25 -2.46 1.99
CA ALA A 95 6.45 -1.28 2.33
C ALA A 95 6.62 -0.15 1.29
N GLN A 96 7.82 0.06 0.71
CA GLN A 96 8.03 1.02 -0.38
C GLN A 96 7.30 0.62 -1.67
N GLU A 97 7.34 -0.66 -2.03
CA GLU A 97 6.59 -1.19 -3.16
C GLU A 97 5.08 -0.98 -2.99
N GLU A 98 4.57 -1.27 -1.79
CA GLU A 98 3.15 -1.07 -1.47
C GLU A 98 2.76 0.42 -1.49
N ILE A 99 3.63 1.34 -1.03
CA ILE A 99 3.42 2.79 -1.14
C ILE A 99 3.31 3.19 -2.62
N THR A 100 4.22 2.71 -3.45
CA THR A 100 4.23 2.98 -4.89
C THR A 100 3.01 2.38 -5.57
N ARG A 101 2.65 1.13 -5.26
CA ARG A 101 1.45 0.47 -5.77
C ARG A 101 0.19 1.27 -5.42
N ARG A 102 0.03 1.69 -4.17
CA ARG A 102 -1.13 2.50 -3.74
C ARG A 102 -1.15 3.87 -4.39
N ALA A 103 0.01 4.50 -4.61
CA ALA A 103 0.10 5.78 -5.31
C ALA A 103 -0.34 5.67 -6.78
N ASN A 104 -0.05 4.55 -7.43
CA ASN A 104 -0.40 4.30 -8.83
C ASN A 104 -1.88 3.90 -9.02
N LEU A 105 -2.59 3.53 -7.96
CA LEU A 105 -4.03 3.25 -7.97
C LEU A 105 -4.86 4.55 -8.07
N LYS A 106 -4.46 5.48 -8.91
CA LYS A 106 -5.19 6.73 -9.16
C LYS A 106 -6.30 6.48 -10.19
N ASN A 107 -7.49 7.02 -9.91
CA ASN A 107 -8.53 7.11 -10.95
C ASN A 107 -8.15 8.19 -11.98
N LYS A 108 -8.87 8.25 -13.13
CA LYS A 108 -8.67 9.26 -14.17
C LYS A 108 -8.75 10.72 -13.68
N LYS A 109 -9.34 10.97 -12.51
CA LYS A 109 -9.45 12.29 -11.86
C LYS A 109 -8.32 12.57 -10.86
N GLY A 110 -7.29 11.70 -10.78
CA GLY A 110 -6.15 11.87 -9.87
C GLY A 110 -6.44 11.63 -8.39
N SER A 111 -7.67 11.26 -8.03
CA SER A 111 -8.06 10.97 -6.64
C SER A 111 -7.93 9.49 -6.33
N ILE A 112 -7.35 9.17 -5.17
CA ILE A 112 -7.24 7.79 -4.67
C ILE A 112 -8.57 7.45 -3.99
N ASN A 113 -9.46 6.77 -4.71
CA ASN A 113 -10.79 6.42 -4.19
C ASN A 113 -10.89 4.96 -3.70
N TYR A 114 -9.77 4.28 -3.45
CA TYR A 114 -9.79 2.86 -3.11
C TYR A 114 -9.25 2.62 -1.71
N SER A 115 -10.09 2.02 -0.88
CA SER A 115 -9.65 1.42 0.37
C SER A 115 -8.99 0.08 0.07
N SER A 116 -7.75 -0.12 0.51
CA SER A 116 -7.08 -1.43 0.50
C SER A 116 -7.51 -2.33 1.66
N LYS A 117 -8.59 -1.97 2.37
CA LYS A 117 -9.11 -2.71 3.53
C LYS A 117 -9.47 -4.17 3.22
N TYR A 118 -9.82 -4.47 1.98
CA TYR A 118 -10.23 -5.81 1.55
C TYR A 118 -9.18 -6.38 0.61
N ALA A 119 -8.83 -7.66 0.79
CA ALA A 119 -7.73 -8.33 0.09
C ALA A 119 -7.76 -8.19 -1.45
N LEU A 120 -8.95 -8.19 -2.05
CA LEU A 120 -9.10 -8.10 -3.51
C LEU A 120 -9.27 -6.65 -4.01
N SER A 121 -9.28 -5.64 -3.10
CA SER A 121 -9.42 -4.24 -3.50
C SER A 121 -8.16 -3.73 -4.20
N GLY A 122 -8.35 -3.10 -5.35
CA GLY A 122 -7.26 -2.52 -6.12
C GLY A 122 -6.43 -3.51 -6.95
N ILE A 123 -6.72 -4.81 -6.85
CA ILE A 123 -6.04 -5.86 -7.63
C ILE A 123 -6.98 -6.63 -8.58
N THR A 124 -8.28 -6.39 -8.51
CA THR A 124 -9.27 -7.03 -9.38
C THR A 124 -9.59 -6.11 -10.54
N TYR A 125 -9.24 -6.52 -11.75
CA TYR A 125 -9.44 -5.76 -12.98
C TYR A 125 -10.50 -6.39 -13.88
N CYS A 126 -11.20 -5.53 -14.64
CA CYS A 126 -12.19 -5.96 -15.62
C CYS A 126 -11.51 -6.53 -16.86
N GLY A 127 -11.78 -7.78 -17.21
CA GLY A 127 -11.25 -8.42 -18.41
C GLY A 127 -11.76 -7.81 -19.73
N LYS A 128 -12.86 -7.00 -19.70
CA LYS A 128 -13.41 -6.35 -20.90
C LYS A 128 -12.82 -4.96 -21.17
N CYS A 129 -12.69 -4.13 -20.14
CA CYS A 129 -12.27 -2.73 -20.30
C CYS A 129 -10.99 -2.35 -19.55
N GLY A 130 -10.39 -3.27 -18.79
CA GLY A 130 -9.15 -3.07 -18.03
C GLY A 130 -9.29 -2.20 -16.77
N GLU A 131 -10.49 -1.68 -16.47
CA GLU A 131 -10.70 -0.87 -15.28
C GLU A 131 -10.88 -1.72 -14.02
N ILE A 132 -10.63 -1.12 -12.86
CA ILE A 132 -10.72 -1.79 -11.57
C ILE A 132 -12.17 -2.14 -11.23
N TYR A 133 -12.37 -3.29 -10.61
CA TYR A 133 -13.61 -3.63 -9.93
C TYR A 133 -13.68 -2.97 -8.56
N ARG A 134 -14.88 -2.43 -8.22
CA ARG A 134 -15.18 -1.85 -6.92
C ARG A 134 -16.08 -2.77 -6.10
N ARG A 135 -15.73 -2.91 -4.83
CA ARG A 135 -16.55 -3.56 -3.82
C ARG A 135 -17.64 -2.62 -3.36
N LEU A 136 -18.88 -3.05 -3.44
CA LEU A 136 -20.06 -2.27 -3.11
C LEU A 136 -21.00 -3.06 -2.21
N HIS A 137 -21.69 -2.35 -1.32
CA HIS A 137 -22.84 -2.88 -0.62
C HIS A 137 -24.08 -2.68 -1.51
N TRP A 138 -24.73 -3.77 -1.84
CA TRP A 138 -25.94 -3.75 -2.64
C TRP A 138 -27.13 -4.10 -1.75
N ASN A 139 -28.16 -3.27 -1.79
CA ASN A 139 -29.45 -3.57 -1.17
C ASN A 139 -30.48 -3.73 -2.27
N ASN A 140 -30.96 -4.94 -2.47
CA ASN A 140 -32.00 -5.24 -3.44
C ASN A 140 -33.21 -5.81 -2.68
N ARG A 141 -34.30 -5.05 -2.62
CA ARG A 141 -35.55 -5.43 -1.97
C ARG A 141 -35.34 -5.99 -0.54
N GLY A 142 -34.55 -5.28 0.27
CA GLY A 142 -34.25 -5.66 1.65
C GLY A 142 -33.15 -6.72 1.82
N LYS A 143 -32.71 -7.39 0.75
CA LYS A 143 -31.57 -8.34 0.80
C LYS A 143 -30.27 -7.57 0.61
N LYS A 144 -29.46 -7.50 1.67
CA LYS A 144 -28.12 -6.90 1.64
C LYS A 144 -27.11 -7.91 1.09
N SER A 145 -26.36 -7.55 0.07
CA SER A 145 -25.30 -8.36 -0.50
C SER A 145 -24.07 -7.51 -0.78
N ILE A 146 -22.91 -8.14 -0.84
CA ILE A 146 -21.67 -7.50 -1.22
C ILE A 146 -21.33 -7.95 -2.63
N VAL A 147 -21.14 -6.96 -3.49
CA VAL A 147 -20.89 -7.20 -4.92
C VAL A 147 -19.65 -6.45 -5.39
N TRP A 148 -19.06 -6.96 -6.44
CA TRP A 148 -17.97 -6.35 -7.16
C TRP A 148 -18.46 -5.91 -8.55
N ARG A 149 -18.23 -4.65 -8.90
CA ARG A 149 -18.71 -4.07 -10.14
C ARG A 149 -17.61 -3.23 -10.80
N CYS A 150 -17.49 -3.35 -12.12
CA CYS A 150 -16.54 -2.57 -12.89
C CYS A 150 -16.75 -1.07 -12.69
N TYR A 151 -15.66 -0.33 -12.51
CA TYR A 151 -15.70 1.11 -12.27
C TYR A 151 -16.27 1.89 -13.47
N SER A 152 -15.90 1.54 -14.70
CA SER A 152 -16.44 2.19 -15.91
C SER A 152 -17.97 2.13 -15.96
N ARG A 153 -18.56 1.00 -15.53
CA ARG A 153 -20.02 0.84 -15.48
C ARG A 153 -20.67 1.65 -14.37
N LEU A 154 -19.93 1.99 -13.30
CA LEU A 154 -20.43 2.84 -12.20
C LEU A 154 -20.38 4.31 -12.57
N ASP A 155 -19.28 4.74 -13.18
CA ASP A 155 -18.98 6.15 -13.50
C ASP A 155 -19.43 6.53 -14.92
N LYS A 156 -19.98 5.55 -15.68
CA LYS A 156 -20.44 5.73 -17.08
C LYS A 156 -19.36 6.34 -18.01
N THR A 157 -18.10 6.15 -17.66
CA THR A 157 -16.97 6.72 -18.43
C THR A 157 -16.67 5.95 -19.71
N LYS A 158 -16.97 4.65 -19.72
CA LYS A 158 -16.87 3.77 -20.88
C LYS A 158 -18.10 2.87 -20.89
N ASP A 159 -18.57 2.53 -22.05
CA ASP A 159 -19.61 1.50 -22.18
C ASP A 159 -18.99 0.13 -21.88
N CYS A 160 -19.31 -0.39 -20.72
CA CYS A 160 -18.80 -1.68 -20.24
C CYS A 160 -19.97 -2.52 -19.71
N ASP A 161 -20.24 -3.63 -20.38
CA ASP A 161 -21.28 -4.58 -20.04
C ASP A 161 -20.83 -5.70 -19.07
N ALA A 162 -19.66 -5.54 -18.43
CA ALA A 162 -19.09 -6.50 -17.52
C ALA A 162 -20.07 -6.85 -16.38
N ARG A 163 -20.21 -8.14 -16.08
CA ARG A 163 -21.15 -8.65 -15.08
C ARG A 163 -20.79 -8.15 -13.68
N THR A 164 -21.81 -7.92 -12.86
CA THR A 164 -21.66 -7.74 -11.43
C THR A 164 -21.39 -9.11 -10.78
N ILE A 165 -20.38 -9.21 -9.94
CA ILE A 165 -19.92 -10.46 -9.32
C ILE A 165 -20.24 -10.39 -7.83
N LEU A 166 -20.83 -11.44 -7.26
CA LEU A 166 -20.98 -11.56 -5.80
C LEU A 166 -19.60 -11.80 -5.16
N GLU A 167 -19.38 -11.21 -3.98
CA GLU A 167 -18.10 -11.38 -3.29
C GLU A 167 -17.74 -12.83 -2.99
N LYS A 168 -18.75 -13.63 -2.63
CA LYS A 168 -18.57 -15.07 -2.37
C LYS A 168 -18.05 -15.80 -3.62
N ASP A 169 -18.62 -15.50 -4.79
CA ASP A 169 -18.27 -16.17 -6.03
C ASP A 169 -16.87 -15.77 -6.50
N LEU A 170 -16.51 -14.48 -6.31
CA LEU A 170 -15.17 -13.99 -6.60
C LEU A 170 -14.12 -14.65 -5.69
N LYS A 171 -14.41 -14.74 -4.38
CA LYS A 171 -13.50 -15.41 -3.43
C LYS A 171 -13.34 -16.90 -3.76
N GLN A 172 -14.43 -17.58 -4.09
CA GLN A 172 -14.38 -18.98 -4.47
C GLN A 172 -13.54 -19.18 -5.73
N ALA A 173 -13.74 -18.36 -6.75
CA ALA A 173 -12.94 -18.43 -7.98
C ALA A 173 -11.43 -18.22 -7.74
N VAL A 174 -11.07 -17.33 -6.79
CA VAL A 174 -9.66 -17.14 -6.40
C VAL A 174 -9.11 -18.38 -5.69
N VAL A 175 -9.86 -18.95 -4.74
CA VAL A 175 -9.48 -20.18 -4.04
C VAL A 175 -9.32 -21.35 -5.02
N ASP A 176 -10.25 -21.50 -5.93
CA ASP A 176 -10.19 -22.56 -6.97
C ASP A 176 -8.98 -22.37 -7.89
N GLY A 177 -8.67 -21.11 -8.25
CA GLY A 177 -7.48 -20.77 -9.02
C GLY A 177 -6.19 -21.11 -8.28
N ILE A 178 -6.10 -20.76 -7.01
CA ILE A 178 -4.97 -21.09 -6.15
C ILE A 178 -4.81 -22.63 -6.04
N ASN A 179 -5.89 -23.33 -5.73
CA ASN A 179 -5.86 -24.80 -5.60
C ASN A 179 -5.42 -25.48 -6.90
N ARG A 180 -5.81 -24.98 -8.07
CA ARG A 180 -5.34 -25.50 -9.36
C ARG A 180 -3.84 -25.33 -9.55
N VAL A 181 -3.31 -24.16 -9.16
CA VAL A 181 -1.87 -23.89 -9.24
C VAL A 181 -1.10 -24.83 -8.28
N PHE A 182 -1.62 -25.02 -7.05
CA PHE A 182 -0.97 -25.88 -6.06
C PHE A 182 -1.15 -27.38 -6.31
N ALA A 183 -2.12 -27.79 -7.09
CA ALA A 183 -2.29 -29.20 -7.51
C ALA A 183 -1.25 -29.63 -8.55
N ASP A 184 -0.57 -28.69 -9.21
CA ASP A 184 0.50 -28.94 -10.18
C ASP A 184 1.86 -28.69 -9.55
N GLU A 185 2.41 -29.72 -8.88
CA GLU A 185 3.73 -29.65 -8.20
C GLU A 185 4.89 -29.29 -9.14
N GLY A 186 4.82 -29.69 -10.41
CA GLY A 186 5.84 -29.37 -11.43
C GLY A 186 5.91 -27.87 -11.67
N ARG A 187 4.76 -27.23 -11.82
CA ARG A 187 4.64 -25.79 -12.06
C ARG A 187 5.05 -24.94 -10.85
N ILE A 188 4.79 -25.41 -9.63
CA ILE A 188 5.26 -24.74 -8.41
C ILE A 188 6.79 -24.74 -8.34
N LYS A 189 7.44 -25.88 -8.65
CA LYS A 189 8.90 -25.97 -8.69
C LYS A 189 9.51 -25.03 -9.73
N GLU A 190 8.90 -24.89 -10.90
CA GLU A 190 9.33 -23.93 -11.94
C GLU A 190 9.21 -22.48 -11.47
N ILE A 191 8.07 -22.09 -10.88
CA ILE A 191 7.85 -20.74 -10.36
C ILE A 191 8.85 -20.42 -9.25
N LEU A 192 9.06 -21.34 -8.30
CA LEU A 192 10.02 -21.15 -7.22
C LEU A 192 11.46 -21.03 -7.75
N ASN A 193 11.87 -21.90 -8.67
CA ASN A 193 13.19 -21.84 -9.28
C ASN A 193 13.43 -20.56 -10.09
N SER A 194 12.41 -20.02 -10.76
CA SER A 194 12.52 -18.75 -11.48
C SER A 194 12.63 -17.56 -10.52
N SER A 195 11.95 -17.62 -9.37
CA SER A 195 11.99 -16.55 -8.34
C SER A 195 13.29 -16.55 -7.52
N ILE A 196 14.01 -17.68 -7.46
CA ILE A 196 15.31 -17.78 -6.75
C ILE A 196 16.47 -17.33 -7.65
N ARG A 197 16.29 -17.36 -8.98
CA ARG A 197 17.33 -16.97 -9.95
C ARG A 197 17.35 -15.49 -10.30
N ASN A 198 16.36 -14.69 -9.83
CA ASN A 198 16.30 -13.24 -9.91
C ASN A 198 16.58 -12.60 -8.55
#